data_8191c82f1b2e37f13478fa1047025a76
#
_entry.id   8191c82f1b2e37f13478fa1047025a76
#
_cell.length_a   1.000
_cell.length_b   1.000
_cell.length_c   1.000
_cell.angle_alpha   90.00
_cell.angle_beta   90.00
_cell.angle_gamma   90.00
#
_symmetry.space_group_name_H-M   'P 1'
#
loop_
_entity.id
_entity.type
_entity.pdbx_description
1 polymer ?
#
loop_
_entity_poly.entity_id
_entity_poly.type
_entity_poly.pdbx_seq_one_letter_code
_entity_poly.pdbx_strand_id
1 'polypeptide(L)'
;MFNEKLLTINFCAVDLETTGVNPAFDKIVEIGAVKFNLAGDKEDFHTLINPKVHIPYNVVRIHGITDEMVCNSPSIEDVVFSFYDFIKDSVLVVHNPSFDLSFIDLVFKKQGIASRRLWGLDTVRLARKFFCELPNHKLTTLASYLGIDCRNHRALDDAIVCMMVFLEVVKRSGLDENSTFGEFMNIHGARVNSKILREKSEIATARKIAIGKKITIRYCDTDGNVTVRNILPKEFIQYGKNRYIVAHCYLRGAERCFLESRIIGIE
;
A
#
# COMPACT_ATOMS: atom_id res chain seq x y z
N MET A 1 -12.77 16.96 -14.43
CA MET A 1 -11.40 16.84 -13.84
C MET A 1 -10.30 17.33 -14.79
N PHE A 2 -10.04 16.76 -15.97
CA PHE A 2 -8.88 17.19 -16.80
C PHE A 2 -8.90 18.66 -17.22
N ASN A 3 -10.06 19.24 -17.46
CA ASN A 3 -10.23 20.65 -17.82
C ASN A 3 -10.42 21.58 -16.61
N GLU A 4 -10.41 21.05 -15.40
CA GLU A 4 -10.51 21.85 -14.17
C GLU A 4 -9.16 22.49 -13.89
N LYS A 5 -9.20 23.70 -13.33
CA LYS A 5 -7.99 24.39 -12.91
C LYS A 5 -7.29 23.57 -11.81
N LEU A 6 -5.98 23.45 -11.91
CA LEU A 6 -5.16 22.72 -10.95
C LEU A 6 -5.35 23.24 -9.52
N LEU A 7 -5.54 24.54 -9.38
CA LEU A 7 -5.79 25.25 -8.12
C LEU A 7 -7.06 24.77 -7.39
N THR A 8 -8.09 24.32 -8.13
CA THR A 8 -9.38 23.89 -7.55
C THR A 8 -9.43 22.41 -7.20
N ILE A 9 -8.38 21.66 -7.50
CA ILE A 9 -8.31 20.23 -7.23
C ILE A 9 -7.92 20.00 -5.78
N ASN A 10 -8.67 19.15 -5.09
CA ASN A 10 -8.27 18.60 -3.82
C ASN A 10 -7.35 17.40 -4.05
N PHE A 11 -6.21 17.41 -3.40
CA PHE A 11 -5.26 16.31 -3.36
C PHE A 11 -5.25 15.68 -1.97
N CYS A 12 -4.88 14.41 -1.90
CA CYS A 12 -4.65 13.75 -0.62
C CYS A 12 -3.36 12.93 -0.69
N ALA A 13 -2.34 13.38 0.01
CA ALA A 13 -1.12 12.59 0.21
C ALA A 13 -1.42 11.47 1.21
N VAL A 14 -1.01 10.25 0.90
CA VAL A 14 -1.29 9.07 1.72
C VAL A 14 -0.03 8.23 1.84
N ASP A 15 0.20 7.73 3.05
CA ASP A 15 1.22 6.75 3.36
C ASP A 15 0.69 5.75 4.39
N LEU A 16 1.18 4.51 4.36
CA LEU A 16 0.76 3.41 5.23
C LEU A 16 1.96 2.70 5.83
N GLU A 17 1.87 2.38 7.13
CA GLU A 17 2.73 1.36 7.72
C GLU A 17 1.97 0.03 7.84
N THR A 18 2.68 -1.08 7.66
CA THR A 18 2.08 -2.40 7.53
C THR A 18 2.89 -3.49 8.23
N THR A 19 2.29 -4.65 8.47
CA THR A 19 3.00 -5.82 9.03
C THR A 19 3.91 -6.52 8.02
N GLY A 20 3.94 -6.05 6.76
CA GLY A 20 4.75 -6.60 5.68
C GLY A 20 4.32 -6.06 4.32
N VAL A 21 4.85 -6.65 3.23
CA VAL A 21 4.77 -6.05 1.90
C VAL A 21 3.66 -6.60 1.00
N ASN A 22 2.92 -7.59 1.46
CA ASN A 22 1.91 -8.27 0.64
C ASN A 22 0.49 -8.03 1.17
N PRO A 23 -0.34 -7.20 0.52
CA PRO A 23 -1.67 -6.83 1.02
C PRO A 23 -2.62 -8.02 1.18
N ALA A 24 -2.36 -9.14 0.50
CA ALA A 24 -3.17 -10.35 0.67
C ALA A 24 -3.02 -10.97 2.08
N PHE A 25 -1.91 -10.74 2.75
CA PHE A 25 -1.52 -11.41 3.99
C PHE A 25 -1.22 -10.45 5.12
N ASP A 26 -0.59 -9.34 4.76
CA ASP A 26 -0.16 -8.34 5.71
C ASP A 26 -1.29 -7.36 6.02
N LYS A 27 -1.17 -6.65 7.11
CA LYS A 27 -2.19 -5.76 7.65
C LYS A 27 -1.64 -4.35 7.77
N ILE A 28 -2.52 -3.37 7.67
CA ILE A 28 -2.20 -1.97 7.97
C ILE A 28 -2.06 -1.84 9.49
N VAL A 29 -1.04 -1.11 9.95
CA VAL A 29 -0.78 -0.78 11.36
C VAL A 29 -0.81 0.72 11.63
N GLU A 30 -0.65 1.56 10.60
CA GLU A 30 -0.80 3.01 10.69
C GLU A 30 -1.32 3.56 9.36
N ILE A 31 -2.18 4.57 9.43
CA ILE A 31 -2.62 5.36 8.27
C ILE A 31 -2.25 6.80 8.54
N GLY A 32 -1.54 7.42 7.60
CA GLY A 32 -1.27 8.84 7.56
C GLY A 32 -1.78 9.42 6.23
N ALA A 33 -2.56 10.49 6.31
CA ALA A 33 -3.03 11.17 5.12
C ALA A 33 -3.14 12.68 5.36
N VAL A 34 -2.86 13.45 4.32
CA VAL A 34 -2.97 14.91 4.33
C VAL A 34 -3.76 15.31 3.10
N LYS A 35 -4.97 15.83 3.33
CA LYS A 35 -5.77 16.47 2.28
C LYS A 35 -5.30 17.92 2.14
N PHE A 36 -5.09 18.37 0.92
CA PHE A 36 -4.60 19.71 0.63
C PHE A 36 -5.03 20.19 -0.76
N ASN A 37 -4.93 21.49 -0.99
CA ASN A 37 -5.05 22.10 -2.30
C ASN A 37 -3.92 23.11 -2.53
N LEU A 38 -3.83 23.67 -3.73
CA LEU A 38 -2.80 24.65 -4.05
C LEU A 38 -3.14 26.07 -3.54
N ALA A 39 -4.34 26.28 -2.99
CA ALA A 39 -4.72 27.52 -2.32
C ALA A 39 -4.21 27.61 -0.87
N GLY A 40 -3.71 26.49 -0.32
CA GLY A 40 -3.10 26.42 1.01
C GLY A 40 -3.95 25.76 2.09
N ASP A 41 -5.18 25.31 1.75
CA ASP A 41 -6.00 24.55 2.70
C ASP A 41 -5.35 23.20 2.98
N LYS A 42 -5.43 22.75 4.24
CA LYS A 42 -4.83 21.52 4.70
C LYS A 42 -5.65 20.89 5.84
N GLU A 43 -5.83 19.56 5.78
CA GLU A 43 -6.48 18.75 6.80
C GLU A 43 -5.73 17.41 6.93
N ASP A 44 -5.51 16.94 8.16
CA ASP A 44 -4.76 15.71 8.44
C ASP A 44 -5.69 14.59 8.91
N PHE A 45 -5.38 13.37 8.53
CA PHE A 45 -5.97 12.14 9.05
C PHE A 45 -4.84 11.23 9.52
N HIS A 46 -4.87 10.84 10.79
CA HIS A 46 -3.85 9.94 11.35
C HIS A 46 -4.46 8.98 12.36
N THR A 47 -4.09 7.71 12.25
CA THR A 47 -4.48 6.71 13.24
C THR A 47 -3.55 5.49 13.22
N LEU A 48 -3.23 4.98 14.41
CA LEU A 48 -2.72 3.62 14.57
C LEU A 48 -3.86 2.62 14.42
N ILE A 49 -3.54 1.44 13.89
CA ILE A 49 -4.51 0.37 13.64
C ILE A 49 -4.04 -0.90 14.36
N ASN A 50 -4.94 -1.53 15.11
CA ASN A 50 -4.68 -2.85 15.64
C ASN A 50 -4.84 -3.90 14.52
N PRO A 51 -3.73 -4.53 14.06
CA PRO A 51 -3.78 -5.49 12.96
C PRO A 51 -4.39 -6.84 13.37
N LYS A 52 -4.62 -7.07 14.69
CA LYS A 52 -5.08 -8.33 15.30
C LYS A 52 -4.16 -9.54 14.97
N VAL A 53 -2.93 -9.25 14.60
CA VAL A 53 -1.85 -10.23 14.36
C VAL A 53 -0.54 -9.65 14.88
N HIS A 54 0.41 -10.53 15.22
CA HIS A 54 1.73 -10.10 15.64
C HIS A 54 2.46 -9.33 14.53
N ILE A 55 3.07 -8.19 14.88
CA ILE A 55 3.89 -7.38 13.99
C ILE A 55 5.31 -7.97 13.96
N PRO A 56 5.81 -8.43 12.81
CA PRO A 56 7.12 -9.06 12.72
C PRO A 56 8.26 -8.11 13.13
N TYR A 57 9.21 -8.59 13.90
CA TYR A 57 10.32 -7.78 14.42
C TYR A 57 11.11 -7.03 13.33
N ASN A 58 11.32 -7.67 12.18
CA ASN A 58 11.99 -7.01 11.05
C ASN A 58 11.24 -5.79 10.50
N VAL A 59 9.91 -5.73 10.66
CA VAL A 59 9.08 -4.57 10.25
C VAL A 59 9.04 -3.53 11.36
N VAL A 60 8.96 -3.95 12.63
CA VAL A 60 9.10 -3.06 13.80
C VAL A 60 10.40 -2.25 13.71
N ARG A 61 11.49 -2.87 13.26
CA ARG A 61 12.77 -2.16 13.05
C ARG A 61 12.73 -1.06 11.98
N ILE A 62 11.73 -1.08 11.10
CA ILE A 62 11.56 -0.07 10.04
C ILE A 62 10.75 1.10 10.56
N HIS A 63 9.53 0.88 11.05
CA HIS A 63 8.58 1.94 11.42
C HIS A 63 8.45 2.16 12.94
N GLY A 64 9.05 1.29 13.77
CA GLY A 64 9.06 1.44 15.23
C GLY A 64 7.74 1.11 15.93
N ILE A 65 6.69 0.70 15.20
CA ILE A 65 5.38 0.40 15.79
C ILE A 65 5.39 -1.02 16.32
N THR A 66 5.12 -1.17 17.63
CA THR A 66 5.11 -2.46 18.32
C THR A 66 3.68 -2.94 18.58
N ASP A 67 3.53 -4.22 18.93
CA ASP A 67 2.23 -4.79 19.31
C ASP A 67 1.59 -4.03 20.49
N GLU A 68 2.40 -3.58 21.45
CA GLU A 68 1.94 -2.82 22.62
C GLU A 68 1.37 -1.45 22.22
N MET A 69 1.95 -0.79 21.22
CA MET A 69 1.49 0.52 20.74
C MET A 69 0.11 0.44 20.11
N VAL A 70 -0.22 -0.69 19.47
CA VAL A 70 -1.46 -0.85 18.70
C VAL A 70 -2.52 -1.68 19.41
N CYS A 71 -2.23 -2.29 20.56
CA CYS A 71 -3.14 -3.23 21.23
C CYS A 71 -4.51 -2.62 21.56
N ASN A 72 -4.54 -1.32 21.89
CA ASN A 72 -5.75 -0.57 22.22
C ASN A 72 -6.24 0.33 21.06
N SER A 73 -5.59 0.26 19.90
CA SER A 73 -6.01 1.03 18.71
C SER A 73 -7.25 0.41 18.07
N PRO A 74 -8.05 1.20 17.31
CA PRO A 74 -9.17 0.67 16.56
C PRO A 74 -8.71 -0.35 15.53
N SER A 75 -9.61 -1.24 15.13
CA SER A 75 -9.36 -2.14 14.00
C SER A 75 -9.54 -1.40 12.68
N ILE A 76 -9.08 -2.00 11.59
CA ILE A 76 -9.26 -1.41 10.25
C ILE A 76 -10.75 -1.28 9.89
N GLU A 77 -11.58 -2.22 10.36
CA GLU A 77 -13.02 -2.22 10.16
C GLU A 77 -13.70 -1.00 10.80
N ASP A 78 -13.17 -0.53 11.93
CA ASP A 78 -13.69 0.63 12.66
C ASP A 78 -13.34 1.96 11.98
N VAL A 79 -12.24 1.98 11.21
CA VAL A 79 -11.65 3.21 10.65
C VAL A 79 -11.92 3.39 9.16
N VAL A 80 -12.13 2.31 8.44
CA VAL A 80 -12.13 2.31 6.96
C VAL A 80 -13.14 3.27 6.33
N PHE A 81 -14.31 3.44 6.91
CA PHE A 81 -15.34 4.33 6.36
C PHE A 81 -14.99 5.80 6.56
N SER A 82 -14.48 6.18 7.72
CA SER A 82 -14.00 7.56 7.95
C SER A 82 -12.78 7.88 7.07
N PHE A 83 -11.88 6.93 6.87
CA PHE A 83 -10.76 7.09 5.95
C PHE A 83 -11.23 7.21 4.49
N TYR A 84 -12.20 6.39 4.07
CA TYR A 84 -12.80 6.50 2.74
C TYR A 84 -13.43 7.88 2.53
N ASP A 85 -14.24 8.34 3.49
CA ASP A 85 -14.88 9.66 3.44
C ASP A 85 -13.86 10.79 3.36
N PHE A 86 -12.72 10.63 4.03
CA PHE A 86 -11.63 11.60 3.97
C PHE A 86 -11.00 11.71 2.59
N ILE A 87 -10.79 10.60 1.87
CA ILE A 87 -10.04 10.59 0.60
C ILE A 87 -10.90 10.63 -0.66
N LYS A 88 -12.21 10.29 -0.59
CA LYS A 88 -13.07 9.98 -1.76
C LYS A 88 -13.16 11.08 -2.83
N ASP A 89 -13.05 12.35 -2.41
CA ASP A 89 -13.19 13.52 -3.29
C ASP A 89 -11.83 14.16 -3.63
N SER A 90 -10.74 13.41 -3.48
CA SER A 90 -9.38 13.90 -3.70
C SER A 90 -8.64 13.07 -4.75
N VAL A 91 -7.67 13.70 -5.40
CA VAL A 91 -6.66 13.00 -6.20
C VAL A 91 -5.57 12.50 -5.26
N LEU A 92 -5.36 11.19 -5.20
CA LEU A 92 -4.35 10.62 -4.32
C LEU A 92 -2.93 10.95 -4.82
N VAL A 93 -2.05 11.29 -3.89
CA VAL A 93 -0.63 11.57 -4.10
C VAL A 93 0.16 10.62 -3.21
N VAL A 94 0.97 9.75 -3.78
CA VAL A 94 1.60 8.67 -3.02
C VAL A 94 3.03 8.45 -3.50
N HIS A 95 3.92 8.11 -2.59
CA HIS A 95 5.29 7.78 -2.92
C HIS A 95 5.40 6.27 -3.24
N ASN A 96 5.42 5.91 -4.55
CA ASN A 96 5.28 4.53 -5.04
C ASN A 96 3.86 3.94 -4.85
N PRO A 97 2.83 4.52 -5.47
CA PRO A 97 1.40 4.25 -5.20
C PRO A 97 0.98 2.80 -5.26
N SER A 98 1.68 1.98 -6.03
CA SER A 98 1.28 0.57 -6.21
C SER A 98 1.29 -0.26 -4.92
N PHE A 99 2.04 0.17 -3.91
CA PHE A 99 2.09 -0.46 -2.59
C PHE A 99 0.85 -0.08 -1.78
N ASP A 100 0.74 1.19 -1.39
CA ASP A 100 -0.32 1.69 -0.51
C ASP A 100 -1.72 1.47 -1.10
N LEU A 101 -1.89 1.81 -2.37
CA LEU A 101 -3.17 1.64 -3.05
C LEU A 101 -3.63 0.19 -3.11
N SER A 102 -2.70 -0.78 -3.08
CA SER A 102 -3.07 -2.20 -3.07
C SER A 102 -3.63 -2.65 -1.73
N PHE A 103 -3.13 -2.09 -0.62
CA PHE A 103 -3.70 -2.31 0.72
C PHE A 103 -5.05 -1.64 0.86
N ILE A 104 -5.16 -0.37 0.47
CA ILE A 104 -6.40 0.41 0.55
C ILE A 104 -7.51 -0.25 -0.29
N ASP A 105 -7.21 -0.60 -1.55
CA ASP A 105 -8.17 -1.23 -2.48
C ASP A 105 -8.70 -2.55 -1.93
N LEU A 106 -7.82 -3.38 -1.35
CA LEU A 106 -8.23 -4.63 -0.73
C LEU A 106 -9.13 -4.43 0.48
N VAL A 107 -8.78 -3.48 1.37
CA VAL A 107 -9.58 -3.16 2.56
C VAL A 107 -10.95 -2.63 2.14
N PHE A 108 -11.02 -1.69 1.20
CA PHE A 108 -12.28 -1.15 0.68
C PHE A 108 -13.16 -2.25 0.08
N LYS A 109 -12.57 -3.12 -0.71
CA LYS A 109 -13.29 -4.25 -1.32
C LYS A 109 -13.86 -5.21 -0.26
N LYS A 110 -13.09 -5.54 0.79
CA LYS A 110 -13.55 -6.41 1.88
C LYS A 110 -14.70 -5.80 2.67
N GLN A 111 -14.77 -4.48 2.76
CA GLN A 111 -15.84 -3.75 3.45
C GLN A 111 -17.00 -3.36 2.54
N GLY A 112 -17.03 -3.87 1.31
CA GLY A 112 -18.10 -3.59 0.36
C GLY A 112 -18.15 -2.13 -0.12
N ILE A 113 -17.09 -1.36 0.11
CA ILE A 113 -16.98 -0.01 -0.43
C ILE A 113 -16.78 -0.14 -1.93
N ALA A 114 -17.77 0.28 -2.70
CA ALA A 114 -17.73 0.28 -4.16
C ALA A 114 -16.71 1.33 -4.64
N SER A 115 -15.44 0.98 -4.63
CA SER A 115 -14.40 1.81 -5.19
C SER A 115 -14.25 1.49 -6.67
N ARG A 116 -14.31 2.52 -7.52
CA ARG A 116 -13.62 2.42 -8.81
C ARG A 116 -12.16 2.16 -8.49
N ARG A 117 -11.48 1.35 -9.30
CA ARG A 117 -10.06 1.04 -9.12
C ARG A 117 -9.28 2.30 -8.69
N LEU A 118 -8.71 2.27 -7.49
CA LEU A 118 -7.93 3.37 -6.95
C LEU A 118 -6.71 3.65 -7.84
N TRP A 119 -6.42 4.90 -8.01
CA TRP A 119 -5.23 5.38 -8.72
C TRP A 119 -4.67 6.61 -7.99
N GLY A 120 -3.39 6.86 -8.18
CA GLY A 120 -2.72 8.01 -7.58
C GLY A 120 -1.63 8.58 -8.49
N LEU A 121 -1.20 9.76 -8.13
CA LEU A 121 0.00 10.40 -8.66
C LEU A 121 1.22 9.81 -7.93
N ASP A 122 2.26 9.50 -8.69
CA ASP A 122 3.50 8.90 -8.18
C ASP A 122 4.57 9.97 -7.97
N THR A 123 4.84 10.31 -6.73
CA THR A 123 5.89 11.29 -6.42
C THR A 123 7.29 10.79 -6.69
N VAL A 124 7.56 9.47 -6.73
CA VAL A 124 8.86 8.93 -7.20
C VAL A 124 9.08 9.27 -8.66
N ARG A 125 8.03 9.10 -9.50
CA ARG A 125 8.08 9.43 -10.92
C ARG A 125 8.32 10.92 -11.13
N LEU A 126 7.63 11.75 -10.39
CA LEU A 126 7.79 13.20 -10.42
C LEU A 126 9.18 13.62 -9.94
N ALA A 127 9.64 13.06 -8.83
CA ALA A 127 10.94 13.35 -8.26
C ALA A 127 12.08 13.03 -9.24
N ARG A 128 12.00 11.92 -9.96
CA ARG A 128 13.00 11.57 -11.00
C ARG A 128 13.08 12.59 -12.14
N LYS A 129 12.02 13.36 -12.39
CA LYS A 129 12.00 14.39 -13.43
C LYS A 129 12.50 15.73 -12.94
N PHE A 130 12.22 16.09 -11.68
CA PHE A 130 12.41 17.44 -11.16
C PHE A 130 13.55 17.58 -10.13
N PHE A 131 14.12 16.46 -9.67
CA PHE A 131 15.25 16.43 -8.73
C PHE A 131 16.35 15.51 -9.28
N CYS A 132 16.73 15.75 -10.55
CA CYS A 132 17.71 14.91 -11.25
C CYS A 132 19.11 14.92 -10.60
N GLU A 133 19.39 15.95 -9.80
CA GLU A 133 20.64 16.15 -9.07
C GLU A 133 20.80 15.20 -7.86
N LEU A 134 19.71 14.59 -7.40
CA LEU A 134 19.76 13.72 -6.23
C LEU A 134 20.29 12.32 -6.53
N PRO A 135 21.06 11.71 -5.62
CA PRO A 135 21.62 10.37 -5.82
C PRO A 135 20.56 9.27 -5.84
N ASN A 136 19.41 9.52 -5.23
CA ASN A 136 18.23 8.65 -5.25
C ASN A 136 16.98 9.48 -4.90
N HIS A 137 15.80 8.86 -5.09
CA HIS A 137 14.51 9.52 -4.88
C HIS A 137 13.71 8.84 -3.76
N LYS A 138 14.39 8.38 -2.72
CA LYS A 138 13.73 7.92 -1.49
C LYS A 138 13.13 9.11 -0.76
N LEU A 139 12.04 8.88 -0.03
CA LEU A 139 11.35 9.94 0.70
C LEU A 139 12.28 10.64 1.70
N THR A 140 13.14 9.88 2.39
CA THR A 140 14.16 10.41 3.31
C THR A 140 15.16 11.36 2.63
N THR A 141 15.60 11.02 1.41
CA THR A 141 16.53 11.90 0.64
C THR A 141 15.84 13.17 0.19
N LEU A 142 14.58 13.08 -0.23
CA LEU A 142 13.76 14.22 -0.63
C LEU A 142 13.45 15.13 0.57
N ALA A 143 13.09 14.55 1.73
CA ALA A 143 12.88 15.28 2.97
C ALA A 143 14.13 16.11 3.37
N SER A 144 15.29 15.46 3.39
CA SER A 144 16.55 16.14 3.71
C SER A 144 16.87 17.27 2.72
N TYR A 145 16.64 17.04 1.43
CA TYR A 145 16.86 18.06 0.39
C TYR A 145 15.93 19.26 0.55
N LEU A 146 14.68 19.04 0.92
CA LEU A 146 13.68 20.07 1.14
C LEU A 146 13.78 20.73 2.53
N GLY A 147 14.71 20.30 3.38
CA GLY A 147 14.88 20.82 4.75
C GLY A 147 13.71 20.48 5.67
N ILE A 148 13.01 19.36 5.41
CA ILE A 148 11.88 18.91 6.22
C ILE A 148 12.42 18.03 7.34
N ASP A 149 12.22 18.46 8.58
CA ASP A 149 12.48 17.65 9.77
C ASP A 149 11.28 16.77 10.06
N CYS A 150 11.41 15.47 9.83
CA CYS A 150 10.36 14.50 10.03
C CYS A 150 10.91 13.19 10.59
N ARG A 151 10.07 12.46 11.32
CA ARG A 151 10.38 11.10 11.75
C ARG A 151 10.08 10.14 10.60
N ASN A 152 11.15 9.65 9.97
CA ASN A 152 11.02 8.68 8.90
C ASN A 152 10.27 7.42 9.36
N HIS A 153 9.50 6.84 8.45
CA HIS A 153 8.70 5.65 8.71
C HIS A 153 7.63 5.86 9.80
N ARG A 154 6.96 6.99 9.74
CA ARG A 154 5.70 7.29 10.40
C ARG A 154 4.75 7.82 9.34
N ALA A 155 3.63 7.14 9.17
CA ALA A 155 2.74 7.34 8.02
C ALA A 155 2.29 8.80 7.83
N LEU A 156 2.00 9.54 8.90
CA LEU A 156 1.63 10.96 8.77
C LEU A 156 2.82 11.82 8.34
N ASP A 157 3.99 11.63 8.94
CA ASP A 157 5.19 12.39 8.60
C ASP A 157 5.59 12.13 7.14
N ASP A 158 5.53 10.86 6.69
CA ASP A 158 5.84 10.47 5.31
C ASP A 158 4.78 11.00 4.31
N ALA A 159 3.50 11.05 4.68
CA ALA A 159 2.45 11.70 3.89
C ALA A 159 2.70 13.23 3.76
N ILE A 160 3.16 13.90 4.84
CA ILE A 160 3.54 15.32 4.80
C ILE A 160 4.71 15.55 3.83
N VAL A 161 5.76 14.71 3.91
CA VAL A 161 6.89 14.80 2.97
C VAL A 161 6.42 14.57 1.55
N CYS A 162 5.55 13.59 1.33
CA CYS A 162 4.97 13.30 0.02
C CYS A 162 4.21 14.52 -0.56
N MET A 163 3.39 15.18 0.26
CA MET A 163 2.71 16.44 -0.08
C MET A 163 3.72 17.53 -0.45
N MET A 164 4.75 17.75 0.37
CA MET A 164 5.75 18.80 0.13
C MET A 164 6.55 18.57 -1.14
N VAL A 165 6.91 17.30 -1.44
CA VAL A 165 7.53 16.91 -2.72
C VAL A 165 6.62 17.26 -3.88
N PHE A 166 5.33 16.94 -3.78
CA PHE A 166 4.35 17.28 -4.81
C PHE A 166 4.24 18.79 -5.04
N LEU A 167 4.12 19.58 -3.97
CA LEU A 167 4.03 21.05 -4.05
C LEU A 167 5.28 21.66 -4.69
N GLU A 168 6.47 21.18 -4.32
CA GLU A 168 7.72 21.66 -4.93
C GLU A 168 7.82 21.27 -6.42
N VAL A 169 7.31 20.10 -6.81
CA VAL A 169 7.21 19.71 -8.21
C VAL A 169 6.27 20.64 -8.98
N VAL A 170 5.10 20.96 -8.44
CA VAL A 170 4.18 21.92 -9.07
C VAL A 170 4.88 23.27 -9.28
N LYS A 171 5.56 23.77 -8.27
CA LYS A 171 6.34 25.02 -8.35
C LYS A 171 7.42 24.98 -9.43
N ARG A 172 8.18 23.87 -9.53
CA ARG A 172 9.26 23.69 -10.53
C ARG A 172 8.73 23.41 -11.95
N SER A 173 7.49 22.99 -12.07
CA SER A 173 6.90 22.60 -13.38
C SER A 173 6.61 23.78 -14.29
N GLY A 174 6.60 25.00 -13.77
CA GLY A 174 6.23 26.22 -14.51
C GLY A 174 4.72 26.36 -14.74
N LEU A 175 3.90 25.50 -14.09
CA LEU A 175 2.46 25.64 -14.08
C LEU A 175 2.04 26.81 -13.20
N ASP A 176 0.97 27.48 -13.59
CA ASP A 176 0.42 28.64 -12.92
C ASP A 176 -1.03 28.43 -12.44
N GLU A 177 -1.65 29.48 -11.91
CA GLU A 177 -3.04 29.46 -11.42
C GLU A 177 -4.10 29.19 -12.49
N ASN A 178 -3.76 29.33 -13.77
CA ASN A 178 -4.64 29.09 -14.90
C ASN A 178 -4.46 27.67 -15.49
N SER A 179 -3.38 27.02 -15.11
CA SER A 179 -3.05 25.67 -15.60
C SER A 179 -4.09 24.64 -15.17
N THR A 180 -4.36 23.70 -16.05
CA THR A 180 -5.34 22.63 -15.85
C THR A 180 -4.72 21.38 -15.25
N PHE A 181 -5.53 20.55 -14.61
CA PHE A 181 -5.11 19.22 -14.19
C PHE A 181 -4.63 18.35 -15.36
N GLY A 182 -5.18 18.56 -16.56
CA GLY A 182 -4.74 17.89 -17.78
C GLY A 182 -3.29 18.21 -18.14
N GLU A 183 -2.88 19.47 -18.03
CA GLU A 183 -1.49 19.90 -18.26
C GLU A 183 -0.55 19.28 -17.24
N PHE A 184 -0.93 19.26 -15.97
CA PHE A 184 -0.16 18.54 -14.96
C PHE A 184 -0.04 17.04 -15.29
N MET A 185 -1.11 16.40 -15.74
CA MET A 185 -1.09 14.99 -16.12
C MET A 185 -0.20 14.71 -17.34
N ASN A 186 0.00 15.67 -18.24
CA ASN A 186 0.99 15.53 -19.32
C ASN A 186 2.42 15.47 -18.75
N ILE A 187 2.68 16.19 -17.66
CA ILE A 187 3.95 16.14 -16.94
C ILE A 187 4.08 14.81 -16.18
N HIS A 188 3.07 14.43 -15.40
CA HIS A 188 3.09 13.20 -14.60
C HIS A 188 3.10 11.94 -15.50
N GLY A 189 2.34 11.94 -16.57
CA GLY A 189 2.11 10.79 -17.44
C GLY A 189 0.93 9.91 -16.97
N ALA A 190 0.98 8.63 -17.28
CA ALA A 190 -0.12 7.72 -16.99
C ALA A 190 -0.40 7.57 -15.48
N ARG A 191 -1.68 7.42 -15.12
CA ARG A 191 -2.14 7.10 -13.75
C ARG A 191 -1.48 5.83 -13.24
N VAL A 192 -1.10 5.81 -11.97
CA VAL A 192 -0.64 4.61 -11.28
C VAL A 192 -1.80 4.02 -10.50
N ASN A 193 -2.16 2.80 -10.82
CA ASN A 193 -3.30 2.13 -10.20
C ASN A 193 -2.83 1.13 -9.13
N SER A 194 -3.75 0.77 -8.20
CA SER A 194 -3.58 -0.39 -7.34
C SER A 194 -3.25 -1.65 -8.15
N LYS A 195 -2.43 -2.54 -7.59
CA LYS A 195 -2.23 -3.86 -8.19
C LYS A 195 -3.51 -4.66 -8.06
N ILE A 196 -3.98 -5.27 -9.14
CA ILE A 196 -5.17 -6.10 -9.10
C ILE A 196 -4.82 -7.37 -8.32
N LEU A 197 -5.46 -7.54 -7.16
CA LEU A 197 -5.60 -8.83 -6.52
C LEU A 197 -6.73 -9.56 -7.26
N ARG A 198 -6.36 -10.49 -8.13
CA ARG A 198 -7.35 -11.34 -8.79
C ARG A 198 -7.71 -12.49 -7.85
N GLU A 199 -8.89 -12.43 -7.27
CA GLU A 199 -9.52 -13.63 -6.75
C GLU A 199 -9.88 -14.50 -7.96
N LYS A 200 -9.26 -15.66 -8.06
CA LYS A 200 -9.67 -16.65 -9.04
C LYS A 200 -10.40 -17.77 -8.34
N SER A 201 -11.71 -17.76 -8.44
CA SER A 201 -12.54 -18.91 -8.13
C SER A 201 -12.36 -20.09 -9.11
N GLU A 202 -11.71 -19.86 -10.26
CA GLU A 202 -11.59 -20.84 -11.34
C GLU A 202 -10.26 -20.77 -12.07
N ILE A 203 -9.16 -21.13 -11.40
CA ILE A 203 -8.03 -21.63 -12.16
C ILE A 203 -7.83 -23.07 -11.71
N ALA A 204 -8.24 -23.98 -12.59
CA ALA A 204 -7.81 -25.36 -12.53
C ALA A 204 -6.30 -25.35 -12.34
N THR A 205 -5.86 -25.59 -11.13
CA THR A 205 -4.46 -25.83 -10.83
C THR A 205 -4.06 -27.08 -11.56
N ALA A 206 -2.99 -27.05 -12.29
CA ALA A 206 -2.31 -28.26 -12.76
C ALA A 206 -1.93 -29.19 -11.59
N ARG A 207 -2.14 -28.73 -10.33
CA ARG A 207 -1.93 -29.47 -9.09
C ARG A 207 -3.26 -29.58 -8.36
N LYS A 208 -3.66 -30.80 -8.03
CA LYS A 208 -4.93 -31.20 -7.37
C LYS A 208 -5.00 -30.72 -5.91
N ILE A 209 -4.93 -29.40 -5.65
CA ILE A 209 -5.10 -28.83 -4.31
C ILE A 209 -6.56 -28.37 -4.18
N ALA A 210 -7.31 -29.04 -3.32
CA ALA A 210 -8.69 -28.68 -3.01
C ALA A 210 -8.76 -27.82 -1.73
N ILE A 211 -9.55 -26.75 -1.78
CA ILE A 211 -9.88 -25.95 -0.59
C ILE A 211 -10.65 -26.83 0.41
N GLY A 212 -10.33 -26.67 1.71
CA GLY A 212 -10.98 -27.41 2.79
C GLY A 212 -10.53 -28.86 2.97
N LYS A 213 -9.59 -29.34 2.16
CA LYS A 213 -9.03 -30.69 2.28
C LYS A 213 -7.58 -30.60 2.80
N LYS A 214 -7.31 -31.28 3.92
CA LYS A 214 -5.95 -31.35 4.47
C LYS A 214 -5.05 -32.11 3.48
N ILE A 215 -3.87 -31.51 3.19
CA ILE A 215 -2.84 -32.05 2.31
C ILE A 215 -1.46 -31.89 2.93
N THR A 216 -0.53 -32.71 2.48
CA THR A 216 0.89 -32.57 2.81
C THR A 216 1.60 -31.93 1.62
N ILE A 217 2.39 -30.88 1.88
CA ILE A 217 3.22 -30.23 0.86
C ILE A 217 4.70 -30.27 1.24
N ARG A 218 5.55 -30.39 0.24
CA ARG A 218 6.99 -30.10 0.34
C ARG A 218 7.20 -28.67 -0.15
N TYR A 219 7.65 -27.81 0.75
CA TYR A 219 7.78 -26.37 0.51
C TYR A 219 9.24 -25.91 0.63
N CYS A 220 9.73 -25.21 -0.40
CA CYS A 220 11.05 -24.58 -0.43
C CYS A 220 10.90 -23.11 -0.04
N ASP A 221 11.56 -22.67 1.03
CA ASP A 221 11.55 -21.27 1.47
C ASP A 221 12.46 -20.37 0.61
N THR A 222 12.61 -19.09 0.99
CA THR A 222 13.46 -18.11 0.31
C THR A 222 14.93 -18.48 0.33
N ASP A 223 15.36 -19.18 1.37
CA ASP A 223 16.75 -19.53 1.64
C ASP A 223 17.12 -20.89 1.05
N GLY A 224 16.17 -21.54 0.34
CA GLY A 224 16.36 -22.83 -0.29
C GLY A 224 16.09 -24.03 0.64
N ASN A 225 15.69 -23.83 1.90
CA ASN A 225 15.38 -24.93 2.81
C ASN A 225 14.06 -25.59 2.44
N VAL A 226 14.06 -26.92 2.39
CA VAL A 226 12.87 -27.71 2.11
C VAL A 226 12.27 -28.23 3.39
N THR A 227 10.99 -27.99 3.58
CA THR A 227 10.21 -28.46 4.73
C THR A 227 8.97 -29.21 4.28
N VAL A 228 8.57 -30.25 5.02
CA VAL A 228 7.31 -30.95 4.84
C VAL A 228 6.27 -30.31 5.77
N ARG A 229 5.12 -29.96 5.22
CA ARG A 229 4.07 -29.26 5.96
C ARG A 229 2.70 -29.85 5.68
N ASN A 230 1.97 -30.17 6.74
CA ASN A 230 0.54 -30.43 6.65
C ASN A 230 -0.19 -29.10 6.64
N ILE A 231 -1.03 -28.88 5.65
CA ILE A 231 -1.79 -27.63 5.50
C ILE A 231 -3.27 -27.94 5.21
N LEU A 232 -4.14 -27.03 5.62
CA LEU A 232 -5.54 -27.01 5.23
C LEU A 232 -5.77 -25.77 4.37
N PRO A 233 -5.80 -25.89 3.02
CA PRO A 233 -6.03 -24.77 2.13
C PRO A 233 -7.39 -24.13 2.36
N LYS A 234 -7.43 -22.80 2.44
CA LYS A 234 -8.63 -21.98 2.65
C LYS A 234 -9.01 -21.20 1.40
N GLU A 235 -8.02 -20.63 0.73
CA GLU A 235 -8.24 -19.85 -0.48
C GLU A 235 -6.99 -19.80 -1.36
N PHE A 236 -7.18 -19.43 -2.64
CA PHE A 236 -6.10 -19.13 -3.57
C PHE A 236 -6.12 -17.65 -3.89
N ILE A 237 -4.96 -16.99 -3.78
CA ILE A 237 -4.83 -15.57 -4.06
C ILE A 237 -3.78 -15.37 -5.15
N GLN A 238 -4.06 -14.47 -6.09
CA GLN A 238 -3.08 -14.02 -7.06
C GLN A 238 -2.67 -12.58 -6.78
N TYR A 239 -1.36 -12.37 -6.60
CA TYR A 239 -0.79 -11.04 -6.44
C TYR A 239 0.29 -10.81 -7.50
N GLY A 240 0.02 -9.91 -8.45
CA GLY A 240 0.84 -9.73 -9.64
C GLY A 240 0.93 -11.02 -10.47
N LYS A 241 2.15 -11.50 -10.72
CA LYS A 241 2.41 -12.76 -11.41
C LYS A 241 2.42 -13.99 -10.48
N ASN A 242 2.42 -13.78 -9.18
CA ASN A 242 2.57 -14.82 -8.18
C ASN A 242 1.20 -15.32 -7.71
N ARG A 243 1.09 -16.65 -7.53
CA ARG A 243 -0.08 -17.31 -6.94
C ARG A 243 0.28 -17.85 -5.58
N TYR A 244 -0.63 -17.68 -4.62
CA TYR A 244 -0.45 -18.08 -3.23
C TYR A 244 -1.61 -18.94 -2.78
N ILE A 245 -1.32 -19.84 -1.85
CA ILE A 245 -2.30 -20.64 -1.12
C ILE A 245 -2.32 -20.15 0.32
N VAL A 246 -3.44 -19.59 0.74
CA VAL A 246 -3.70 -19.31 2.17
C VAL A 246 -4.16 -20.61 2.81
N ALA A 247 -3.48 -21.05 3.85
CA ALA A 247 -3.79 -22.29 4.50
C ALA A 247 -3.45 -22.25 6.00
N HIS A 248 -4.23 -22.96 6.81
CA HIS A 248 -3.80 -23.27 8.17
C HIS A 248 -2.61 -24.26 8.10
N CYS A 249 -1.49 -23.87 8.68
CA CYS A 249 -0.27 -24.66 8.73
C CYS A 249 -0.16 -25.37 10.08
N TYR A 250 -0.35 -26.68 10.11
CA TYR A 250 -0.30 -27.46 11.35
C TYR A 250 1.08 -27.49 12.01
N LEU A 251 2.16 -27.30 11.24
CA LEU A 251 3.53 -27.22 11.79
C LEU A 251 3.73 -25.94 12.63
N ARG A 252 3.02 -24.86 12.30
CA ARG A 252 3.15 -23.56 12.97
C ARG A 252 1.93 -23.19 13.82
N GLY A 253 0.86 -23.98 13.78
CA GLY A 253 -0.38 -23.72 14.51
C GLY A 253 -1.13 -22.45 14.05
N ALA A 254 -0.80 -21.90 12.87
CA ALA A 254 -1.29 -20.62 12.42
C ALA A 254 -1.59 -20.61 10.91
N GLU A 255 -2.36 -19.62 10.47
CA GLU A 255 -2.59 -19.35 9.06
C GLU A 255 -1.30 -18.84 8.39
N ARG A 256 -1.00 -19.39 7.23
CA ARG A 256 0.20 -19.10 6.45
C ARG A 256 -0.11 -19.05 4.97
N CYS A 257 0.76 -18.35 4.27
CA CYS A 257 0.72 -18.20 2.82
C CYS A 257 1.87 -18.95 2.18
N PHE A 258 1.52 -19.75 1.20
CA PHE A 258 2.47 -20.55 0.46
C PHE A 258 2.49 -20.08 -0.99
N LEU A 259 3.64 -19.59 -1.45
CA LEU A 259 3.81 -19.26 -2.86
C LEU A 259 3.77 -20.56 -3.67
N GLU A 260 2.81 -20.68 -4.60
CA GLU A 260 2.56 -21.93 -5.31
C GLU A 260 3.79 -22.47 -6.05
N SER A 261 4.57 -21.59 -6.67
CA SER A 261 5.80 -21.98 -7.39
C SER A 261 6.89 -22.55 -6.48
N ARG A 262 6.79 -22.40 -5.16
CA ARG A 262 7.70 -22.98 -4.17
C ARG A 262 7.21 -24.29 -3.56
N ILE A 263 6.03 -24.75 -3.94
CA ILE A 263 5.54 -26.09 -3.59
C ILE A 263 6.15 -27.07 -4.57
N ILE A 264 7.12 -27.84 -4.11
CA ILE A 264 7.90 -28.78 -4.92
C ILE A 264 7.35 -30.21 -4.91
N GLY A 265 6.34 -30.49 -4.07
CA GLY A 265 5.65 -31.77 -3.99
C GLY A 265 4.34 -31.66 -3.21
N ILE A 266 3.35 -32.51 -3.54
CA ILE A 266 2.05 -32.64 -2.87
C ILE A 266 1.78 -34.12 -2.68
N GLU A 267 1.39 -34.51 -1.46
CA GLU A 267 1.02 -35.87 -1.05
C GLU A 267 -0.43 -35.91 -0.55
#